data_d082208de3b4e7c7bfd008238e074f02
#
_entry.id   d082208de3b4e7c7bfd008238e074f02
#
_cell.length_a   1.000
_cell.length_b   1.000
_cell.length_c   1.000
_cell.angle_alpha   90.00
_cell.angle_beta   90.00
_cell.angle_gamma   90.00
#
_symmetry.space_group_name_H-M   'P 1'
#
loop_
_entity.id
_entity.type
_entity.pdbx_description
1 polymer ?
#
loop_
_entity_poly.entity_id
_entity_poly.type
_entity_poly.pdbx_seq_one_letter_code
_entity_poly.pdbx_strand_id
1 'polypeptide(L)'
;MIMKYEERCVFTGLLRLALFLVLVSAFYCQAQERTLEELKAEAQKRADRNAYPFIGLTPDDVREALSHVNSLDADEWAYSWSAIGDRYAERGRSEKSSKAADDDFIKAWLYYTMARWPVPNSPGKEKAYDKAREAYLAHGKLLSPPLEVVRIPFEGKEIIAYLQMPKGIKEAPIVVGIGGLDSRKEDMAERLRPLLASGIGYLALDPPGGGQSPIKAAPGAERMLVRAVDYLFERPDVDKKRVVIYGSSLGGYWSTLLAALEGNRLCAVVSQSPPIDETFARSRTMALSSNREYLFGFVQAQLFMYEGATNLETLADLRERMSLKKQGLLDKPMAPMLVIGGVLDTQVPIADIDLILHSGQTPKEAWINPQGGHMGRDSKVWSDPAIFRQVTMPWIIRMVSVNPEPSKPSTEK
;
A
#
# COMPACT_ATOMS: atom_id res chain seq x y z
N MET A 1 -27.60 54.13 -41.46
CA MET A 1 -27.68 52.58 -41.49
C MET A 1 -26.42 51.88 -40.97
N ILE A 2 -25.42 52.62 -40.56
CA ILE A 2 -24.12 52.07 -40.09
C ILE A 2 -24.09 51.88 -38.55
N MET A 3 -24.79 52.70 -37.79
CA MET A 3 -24.79 52.57 -36.27
C MET A 3 -25.49 51.35 -35.71
N LYS A 4 -26.34 50.64 -36.43
CA LYS A 4 -27.01 49.40 -35.91
C LYS A 4 -26.23 48.15 -36.10
N TYR A 5 -25.08 48.16 -36.77
CA TYR A 5 -24.24 46.94 -36.97
C TYR A 5 -23.20 46.76 -35.88
N GLU A 6 -22.67 47.84 -35.30
CA GLU A 6 -21.65 47.76 -34.25
C GLU A 6 -22.22 47.29 -32.91
N GLU A 7 -23.44 47.69 -32.53
CA GLU A 7 -24.08 47.24 -31.28
C GLU A 7 -24.40 45.72 -31.29
N ARG A 8 -24.71 45.16 -32.46
CA ARG A 8 -24.94 43.70 -32.56
C ARG A 8 -23.66 42.87 -32.46
N CYS A 9 -22.52 43.36 -32.91
CA CYS A 9 -21.25 42.69 -32.80
C CYS A 9 -20.71 42.68 -31.36
N VAL A 10 -20.91 43.77 -30.60
CA VAL A 10 -20.49 43.87 -29.21
C VAL A 10 -21.36 42.97 -28.31
N PHE A 11 -22.67 42.92 -28.53
CA PHE A 11 -23.59 42.07 -27.75
C PHE A 11 -23.38 40.58 -28.01
N THR A 12 -23.08 40.16 -29.23
CA THR A 12 -22.74 38.78 -29.56
C THR A 12 -21.35 38.37 -29.03
N GLY A 13 -20.40 39.31 -28.96
CA GLY A 13 -19.09 39.10 -28.36
C GLY A 13 -19.16 38.88 -26.83
N LEU A 14 -19.94 39.75 -26.14
CA LEU A 14 -20.18 39.64 -24.71
C LEU A 14 -20.96 38.37 -24.32
N LEU A 15 -21.95 37.97 -25.13
CA LEU A 15 -22.70 36.72 -24.91
C LEU A 15 -21.83 35.48 -25.12
N ARG A 16 -20.92 35.50 -26.10
CA ARG A 16 -19.95 34.40 -26.31
C ARG A 16 -18.89 34.33 -25.22
N LEU A 17 -18.42 35.48 -24.69
CA LEU A 17 -17.49 35.55 -23.58
C LEU A 17 -18.13 35.07 -22.26
N ALA A 18 -19.41 35.45 -22.03
CA ALA A 18 -20.18 34.98 -20.88
C ALA A 18 -20.47 33.48 -20.97
N LEU A 19 -20.79 32.93 -22.16
CA LEU A 19 -20.98 31.49 -22.37
C LEU A 19 -19.66 30.73 -22.22
N PHE A 20 -18.55 31.29 -22.63
CA PHE A 20 -17.23 30.71 -22.49
C PHE A 20 -16.78 30.70 -21.01
N LEU A 21 -17.06 31.77 -20.25
CA LEU A 21 -16.82 31.87 -18.83
C LEU A 21 -17.72 30.91 -18.02
N VAL A 22 -18.97 30.72 -18.42
CA VAL A 22 -19.87 29.71 -17.79
C VAL A 22 -19.45 28.28 -18.15
N LEU A 23 -18.98 28.04 -19.37
CA LEU A 23 -18.44 26.73 -19.76
C LEU A 23 -17.11 26.45 -19.09
N VAL A 24 -16.23 27.45 -18.92
CA VAL A 24 -14.96 27.27 -18.17
C VAL A 24 -15.22 27.07 -16.69
N SER A 25 -16.23 27.74 -16.09
CA SER A 25 -16.62 27.46 -14.68
C SER A 25 -17.32 26.11 -14.49
N ALA A 26 -17.98 25.57 -15.53
CA ALA A 26 -18.55 24.22 -15.49
C ALA A 26 -17.49 23.10 -15.62
N PHE A 27 -16.32 23.41 -16.18
CA PHE A 27 -15.19 22.45 -16.24
C PHE A 27 -14.31 22.43 -14.98
N TYR A 28 -14.46 23.39 -14.05
CA TYR A 28 -13.93 23.32 -12.70
C TYR A 28 -14.94 22.67 -11.72
N CYS A 29 -15.63 21.63 -12.14
CA CYS A 29 -16.17 20.69 -11.17
C CYS A 29 -14.97 19.91 -10.62
N GLN A 30 -14.22 20.54 -9.71
CA GLN A 30 -13.27 19.82 -8.86
C GLN A 30 -14.09 18.72 -8.20
N ALA A 31 -13.77 17.47 -8.51
CA ALA A 31 -14.38 16.36 -7.82
C ALA A 31 -14.03 16.53 -6.34
N GLN A 32 -15.01 17.02 -5.59
CA GLN A 32 -14.89 17.38 -4.20
C GLN A 32 -14.70 16.10 -3.39
N GLU A 33 -13.87 16.15 -2.36
CA GLU A 33 -13.81 15.05 -1.36
C GLU A 33 -15.23 14.74 -0.85
N ARG A 34 -15.44 13.51 -0.37
CA ARG A 34 -16.74 13.11 0.19
C ARG A 34 -17.18 14.05 1.30
N THR A 35 -18.45 14.38 1.33
CA THR A 35 -19.09 14.96 2.52
C THR A 35 -19.03 13.97 3.67
N LEU A 36 -19.26 14.41 4.89
CA LEU A 36 -19.32 13.53 6.07
C LEU A 36 -20.36 12.41 5.90
N GLU A 37 -21.55 12.75 5.40
CA GLU A 37 -22.62 11.78 5.19
C GLU A 37 -22.27 10.75 4.11
N GLU A 38 -21.68 11.20 2.98
CA GLU A 38 -21.20 10.30 1.95
C GLU A 38 -20.07 9.38 2.47
N LEU A 39 -19.17 9.91 3.31
CA LEU A 39 -18.11 9.12 3.93
C LEU A 39 -18.67 8.04 4.84
N LYS A 40 -19.59 8.39 5.74
CA LYS A 40 -20.25 7.44 6.64
C LYS A 40 -21.00 6.34 5.87
N ALA A 41 -21.78 6.73 4.86
CA ALA A 41 -22.53 5.79 4.03
C ALA A 41 -21.60 4.83 3.28
N GLU A 42 -20.52 5.32 2.67
CA GLU A 42 -19.56 4.47 1.95
C GLU A 42 -18.76 3.58 2.92
N ALA A 43 -18.37 4.09 4.10
CA ALA A 43 -17.69 3.32 5.13
C ALA A 43 -18.57 2.15 5.62
N GLN A 44 -19.83 2.40 5.98
CA GLN A 44 -20.77 1.35 6.39
C GLN A 44 -21.01 0.33 5.27
N LYS A 45 -21.23 0.79 4.04
CA LYS A 45 -21.41 -0.10 2.87
C LYS A 45 -20.20 -1.01 2.64
N ARG A 46 -18.97 -0.53 2.87
CA ARG A 46 -17.76 -1.35 2.77
C ARG A 46 -17.66 -2.34 3.92
N ALA A 47 -18.00 -1.94 5.13
CA ALA A 47 -18.03 -2.82 6.30
C ALA A 47 -19.05 -3.96 6.13
N ASP A 48 -20.26 -3.67 5.67
CA ASP A 48 -21.33 -4.65 5.41
C ASP A 48 -20.90 -5.72 4.38
N ARG A 49 -19.97 -5.38 3.51
CA ARG A 49 -19.41 -6.27 2.47
C ARG A 49 -18.05 -6.88 2.85
N ASN A 50 -17.56 -6.63 4.05
CA ASN A 50 -16.20 -6.98 4.47
C ASN A 50 -15.13 -6.54 3.44
N ALA A 51 -15.29 -5.32 2.91
CA ALA A 51 -14.43 -4.76 1.86
C ALA A 51 -13.43 -3.76 2.42
N TYR A 52 -12.29 -3.64 1.76
CA TYR A 52 -11.21 -2.71 2.15
C TYR A 52 -11.71 -1.25 2.33
N PRO A 53 -11.30 -0.56 3.40
CA PRO A 53 -10.33 -0.96 4.44
C PRO A 53 -10.95 -1.65 5.67
N PHE A 54 -12.21 -2.06 5.64
CA PHE A 54 -12.98 -2.61 6.77
C PHE A 54 -12.92 -4.14 6.89
N ILE A 55 -11.97 -4.78 6.23
CA ILE A 55 -11.84 -6.25 6.27
C ILE A 55 -11.59 -6.72 7.72
N GLY A 56 -12.43 -7.63 8.20
CA GLY A 56 -12.35 -8.19 9.53
C GLY A 56 -13.01 -7.36 10.64
N LEU A 57 -13.55 -6.18 10.34
CA LEU A 57 -14.34 -5.39 11.28
C LEU A 57 -15.79 -5.85 11.32
N THR A 58 -16.41 -5.73 12.50
CA THR A 58 -17.83 -6.07 12.69
C THR A 58 -18.71 -4.90 12.20
N PRO A 59 -19.70 -5.11 11.31
CA PRO A 59 -20.54 -4.01 10.81
C PRO A 59 -21.23 -3.18 11.89
N ASP A 60 -21.63 -3.81 13.01
CA ASP A 60 -22.28 -3.10 14.13
C ASP A 60 -21.31 -2.20 14.88
N ASP A 61 -20.08 -2.66 15.15
CA ASP A 61 -19.03 -1.82 15.74
C ASP A 61 -18.65 -0.65 14.81
N VAL A 62 -18.66 -0.89 13.49
CA VAL A 62 -18.43 0.18 12.50
C VAL A 62 -19.54 1.22 12.58
N ARG A 63 -20.80 0.79 12.66
CA ARG A 63 -21.96 1.68 12.82
C ARG A 63 -21.87 2.49 14.11
N GLU A 64 -21.47 1.87 15.21
CA GLU A 64 -21.24 2.54 16.48
C GLU A 64 -20.14 3.60 16.36
N ALA A 65 -18.97 3.25 15.84
CA ALA A 65 -17.89 4.20 15.66
C ALA A 65 -18.31 5.40 14.79
N LEU A 66 -18.98 5.14 13.65
CA LEU A 66 -19.44 6.19 12.74
C LEU A 66 -20.55 7.07 13.37
N SER A 67 -21.32 6.58 14.33
CA SER A 67 -22.32 7.39 15.02
C SER A 67 -21.71 8.51 15.87
N HIS A 68 -20.46 8.34 16.31
CA HIS A 68 -19.70 9.32 17.11
C HIS A 68 -18.82 10.25 16.27
N VAL A 69 -18.74 10.08 14.95
CA VAL A 69 -18.03 10.98 14.04
C VAL A 69 -19.00 12.09 13.58
N ASN A 70 -18.79 13.33 13.98
CA ASN A 70 -19.67 14.46 13.67
C ASN A 70 -19.03 15.47 12.71
N SER A 71 -17.74 15.31 12.41
CA SER A 71 -17.00 16.14 11.48
C SER A 71 -15.95 15.32 10.69
N LEU A 72 -15.25 15.96 9.76
CA LEU A 72 -14.09 15.39 9.07
C LEU A 72 -12.78 15.63 9.82
N ASP A 73 -12.86 16.04 11.08
CA ASP A 73 -11.68 16.23 11.93
C ASP A 73 -10.95 14.92 12.17
N ALA A 74 -9.63 14.96 12.03
CA ALA A 74 -8.78 13.78 12.09
C ALA A 74 -8.74 13.13 13.49
N ASP A 75 -8.76 13.94 14.53
CA ASP A 75 -8.71 13.45 15.90
C ASP A 75 -10.08 12.93 16.37
N GLU A 76 -11.18 13.53 15.92
CA GLU A 76 -12.52 12.99 16.16
C GLU A 76 -12.69 11.61 15.55
N TRP A 77 -12.25 11.42 14.30
CA TRP A 77 -12.17 10.10 13.68
C TRP A 77 -11.34 9.14 14.54
N ALA A 78 -10.13 9.55 14.95
CA ALA A 78 -9.24 8.70 15.73
C ALA A 78 -9.85 8.29 17.09
N TYR A 79 -10.49 9.20 17.79
CA TYR A 79 -11.13 8.92 19.08
C TYR A 79 -12.31 7.96 18.96
N SER A 80 -13.19 8.17 17.98
CA SER A 80 -14.36 7.31 17.76
C SER A 80 -13.96 5.85 17.53
N TRP A 81 -12.97 5.60 16.68
CA TRP A 81 -12.50 4.25 16.39
C TRP A 81 -11.65 3.67 17.52
N SER A 82 -10.85 4.52 18.21
CA SER A 82 -10.04 4.05 19.33
C SER A 82 -10.90 3.57 20.49
N ALA A 83 -12.08 4.15 20.73
CA ALA A 83 -12.99 3.71 21.79
C ALA A 83 -13.42 2.24 21.58
N ILE A 84 -13.68 1.84 20.34
CA ILE A 84 -13.98 0.45 20.02
C ILE A 84 -12.77 -0.44 20.26
N GLY A 85 -11.58 0.00 19.79
CA GLY A 85 -10.31 -0.72 20.00
C GLY A 85 -9.98 -0.91 21.47
N ASP A 86 -10.25 0.11 22.31
CA ASP A 86 -9.99 0.05 23.75
C ASP A 86 -10.81 -1.06 24.44
N ARG A 87 -12.08 -1.25 24.05
CA ARG A 87 -12.93 -2.35 24.57
C ARG A 87 -12.32 -3.72 24.30
N TYR A 88 -11.88 -3.95 23.06
CA TYR A 88 -11.25 -5.22 22.68
C TYR A 88 -9.88 -5.40 23.36
N ALA A 89 -9.06 -4.36 23.45
CA ALA A 89 -7.76 -4.43 24.12
C ALA A 89 -7.90 -4.71 25.62
N GLU A 90 -8.88 -4.10 26.30
CA GLU A 90 -9.18 -4.36 27.72
C GLU A 90 -9.64 -5.81 27.92
N ARG A 91 -10.54 -6.30 27.07
CA ARG A 91 -11.00 -7.67 27.13
C ARG A 91 -9.86 -8.65 26.89
N GLY A 92 -9.02 -8.42 25.87
CA GLY A 92 -7.84 -9.27 25.62
C GLY A 92 -6.86 -9.33 26.79
N ARG A 93 -6.69 -8.22 27.54
CA ARG A 93 -5.86 -8.22 28.77
C ARG A 93 -6.46 -9.00 29.93
N SER A 94 -7.78 -9.06 30.02
CA SER A 94 -8.50 -9.75 31.11
C SER A 94 -8.78 -11.22 30.81
N GLU A 95 -8.65 -11.67 29.56
CA GLU A 95 -8.94 -13.03 29.15
C GLU A 95 -7.94 -14.06 29.73
N LYS A 96 -8.51 -15.19 30.21
CA LYS A 96 -7.72 -16.32 30.70
C LYS A 96 -7.28 -17.27 29.58
N SER A 97 -8.04 -17.34 28.51
CA SER A 97 -7.74 -18.17 27.34
C SER A 97 -6.81 -17.43 26.39
N SER A 98 -5.65 -17.98 26.08
CA SER A 98 -4.71 -17.41 25.11
C SER A 98 -5.35 -17.20 23.74
N LYS A 99 -6.24 -18.10 23.31
CA LYS A 99 -6.94 -17.97 22.04
C LYS A 99 -7.93 -16.79 22.04
N ALA A 100 -8.74 -16.64 23.12
CA ALA A 100 -9.69 -15.53 23.21
C ALA A 100 -8.94 -14.18 23.33
N ALA A 101 -7.84 -14.14 24.09
CA ALA A 101 -6.98 -12.96 24.16
C ALA A 101 -6.40 -12.60 22.79
N ASP A 102 -5.96 -13.57 22.02
CA ASP A 102 -5.44 -13.42 20.66
C ASP A 102 -6.49 -12.82 19.71
N ASP A 103 -7.70 -13.41 19.71
CA ASP A 103 -8.83 -12.95 18.90
C ASP A 103 -9.21 -11.48 19.25
N ASP A 104 -9.11 -11.09 20.54
CA ASP A 104 -9.40 -9.73 20.99
C ASP A 104 -8.28 -8.73 20.66
N PHE A 105 -7.01 -9.12 20.80
CA PHE A 105 -5.89 -8.24 20.41
C PHE A 105 -5.84 -7.97 18.91
N ILE A 106 -6.18 -8.95 18.07
CA ILE A 106 -6.32 -8.75 16.62
C ILE A 106 -7.46 -7.76 16.32
N LYS A 107 -8.60 -7.89 16.98
CA LYS A 107 -9.71 -6.94 16.82
C LYS A 107 -9.29 -5.54 17.27
N ALA A 108 -8.67 -5.41 18.45
CA ALA A 108 -8.16 -4.12 18.92
C ALA A 108 -7.23 -3.45 17.90
N TRP A 109 -6.27 -4.21 17.36
CA TRP A 109 -5.37 -3.73 16.31
C TRP A 109 -6.11 -3.26 15.07
N LEU A 110 -7.12 -3.99 14.58
CA LEU A 110 -7.92 -3.60 13.41
C LEU A 110 -8.65 -2.27 13.65
N TYR A 111 -9.28 -2.07 14.81
CA TYR A 111 -9.97 -0.81 15.13
C TYR A 111 -9.00 0.35 15.32
N TYR A 112 -7.86 0.16 15.96
CA TYR A 112 -6.82 1.17 16.06
C TYR A 112 -6.18 1.48 14.69
N THR A 113 -6.12 0.50 13.79
CA THR A 113 -5.70 0.74 12.40
C THR A 113 -6.70 1.64 11.68
N MET A 114 -8.01 1.46 11.88
CA MET A 114 -9.01 2.41 11.39
C MET A 114 -8.92 3.77 12.06
N ALA A 115 -8.64 3.82 13.34
CA ALA A 115 -8.46 5.07 14.08
C ALA A 115 -7.31 5.93 13.52
N ARG A 116 -6.16 5.32 13.12
CA ARG A 116 -5.02 6.01 12.52
C ARG A 116 -5.16 6.24 11.02
N TRP A 117 -6.17 5.63 10.35
CA TRP A 117 -6.28 5.57 8.88
C TRP A 117 -6.51 6.97 8.26
N PRO A 118 -5.95 7.29 7.08
CA PRO A 118 -5.01 6.47 6.31
C PRO A 118 -3.57 6.56 6.82
N VAL A 119 -3.18 7.65 7.47
CA VAL A 119 -1.85 7.91 8.03
C VAL A 119 -1.96 8.61 9.38
N PRO A 120 -0.98 8.47 10.29
CA PRO A 120 -1.00 9.11 11.60
C PRO A 120 -0.55 10.58 11.51
N ASN A 121 -1.37 11.43 10.89
CA ASN A 121 -1.08 12.84 10.59
C ASN A 121 -1.73 13.84 11.58
N SER A 122 -2.15 13.38 12.73
CA SER A 122 -2.65 14.21 13.83
C SER A 122 -2.35 13.55 15.19
N PRO A 123 -2.36 14.28 16.31
CA PRO A 123 -2.04 13.71 17.62
C PRO A 123 -2.91 12.52 18.01
N GLY A 124 -4.21 12.56 17.74
CA GLY A 124 -5.12 11.45 18.02
C GLY A 124 -4.79 10.21 17.16
N LYS A 125 -4.46 10.40 15.87
CA LYS A 125 -4.06 9.32 14.97
C LYS A 125 -2.68 8.74 15.30
N GLU A 126 -1.73 9.56 15.77
CA GLU A 126 -0.44 9.10 16.28
C GLU A 126 -0.63 8.18 17.49
N LYS A 127 -1.43 8.63 18.48
CA LYS A 127 -1.79 7.82 19.64
C LYS A 127 -2.51 6.52 19.25
N ALA A 128 -3.40 6.58 18.27
CA ALA A 128 -4.07 5.39 17.75
C ALA A 128 -3.09 4.41 17.11
N TYR A 129 -2.07 4.91 16.38
CA TYR A 129 -1.03 4.07 15.82
C TYR A 129 -0.17 3.41 16.90
N ASP A 130 0.17 4.12 17.98
CA ASP A 130 0.87 3.52 19.12
C ASP A 130 0.07 2.37 19.74
N LYS A 131 -1.23 2.59 19.99
CA LYS A 131 -2.14 1.54 20.48
C LYS A 131 -2.27 0.37 19.50
N ALA A 132 -2.31 0.64 18.19
CA ALA A 132 -2.33 -0.41 17.18
C ALA A 132 -1.09 -1.30 17.27
N ARG A 133 0.11 -0.71 17.40
CA ARG A 133 1.36 -1.46 17.56
C ARG A 133 1.38 -2.28 18.86
N GLU A 134 0.93 -1.69 19.98
CA GLU A 134 0.83 -2.40 21.26
C GLU A 134 -0.08 -3.63 21.19
N ALA A 135 -1.28 -3.48 20.61
CA ALA A 135 -2.23 -4.56 20.43
C ALA A 135 -1.66 -5.64 19.50
N TYR A 136 -1.02 -5.24 18.40
CA TYR A 136 -0.40 -6.19 17.47
C TYR A 136 0.77 -6.94 18.09
N LEU A 137 1.60 -6.29 18.89
CA LEU A 137 2.69 -6.95 19.61
C LEU A 137 2.19 -7.88 20.73
N ALA A 138 1.05 -7.56 21.37
CA ALA A 138 0.40 -8.47 22.31
C ALA A 138 -0.09 -9.76 21.59
N HIS A 139 -0.76 -9.61 20.43
CA HIS A 139 -1.07 -10.73 19.53
C HIS A 139 0.20 -11.50 19.13
N GLY A 140 1.24 -10.81 18.67
CA GLY A 140 2.49 -11.42 18.19
C GLY A 140 3.19 -12.31 19.21
N LYS A 141 3.07 -12.02 20.51
CA LYS A 141 3.60 -12.85 21.60
C LYS A 141 2.86 -14.18 21.76
N LEU A 142 1.60 -14.24 21.36
CA LEU A 142 0.75 -15.42 21.46
C LEU A 142 0.91 -16.36 20.24
N LEU A 143 1.55 -15.89 19.18
CA LEU A 143 1.80 -16.68 17.97
C LEU A 143 2.80 -17.81 18.19
N SER A 144 2.76 -18.79 17.30
CA SER A 144 3.69 -19.94 17.32
C SER A 144 4.20 -20.20 15.89
N PRO A 145 5.49 -19.87 15.60
CA PRO A 145 6.47 -19.20 16.46
C PRO A 145 6.06 -17.78 16.85
N PRO A 146 6.59 -17.22 17.95
CA PRO A 146 6.33 -15.82 18.31
C PRO A 146 6.87 -14.86 17.26
N LEU A 147 6.25 -13.68 17.17
CA LEU A 147 6.72 -12.59 16.33
C LEU A 147 8.03 -12.01 16.88
N GLU A 148 9.06 -11.96 16.06
CA GLU A 148 10.32 -11.28 16.36
C GLU A 148 10.28 -9.82 15.90
N VAL A 149 10.60 -8.89 16.78
CA VAL A 149 10.82 -7.49 16.43
C VAL A 149 12.29 -7.28 16.11
N VAL A 150 12.58 -7.06 14.84
CA VAL A 150 13.94 -6.86 14.35
C VAL A 150 14.26 -5.36 14.28
N ARG A 151 15.47 -4.99 14.74
CA ARG A 151 16.01 -3.65 14.66
C ARG A 151 17.27 -3.65 13.80
N ILE A 152 17.19 -3.09 12.61
CA ILE A 152 18.30 -3.10 11.64
C ILE A 152 18.95 -1.70 11.65
N PRO A 153 20.23 -1.60 11.99
CA PRO A 153 20.94 -0.31 11.95
C PRO A 153 20.94 0.30 10.55
N PHE A 154 20.57 1.60 10.48
CA PHE A 154 20.47 2.32 9.24
C PHE A 154 20.73 3.83 9.45
N GLU A 155 21.84 4.36 8.95
CA GLU A 155 22.18 5.79 8.93
C GLU A 155 21.98 6.51 10.29
N GLY A 156 22.47 5.90 11.38
CA GLY A 156 22.32 6.43 12.74
C GLY A 156 20.92 6.28 13.35
N LYS A 157 20.01 5.61 12.65
CA LYS A 157 18.66 5.24 13.08
C LYS A 157 18.48 3.71 12.98
N GLU A 158 17.24 3.24 13.12
CA GLU A 158 16.89 1.83 12.99
C GLU A 158 15.70 1.65 12.01
N ILE A 159 15.77 0.60 11.21
CA ILE A 159 14.61 0.04 10.50
C ILE A 159 13.96 -0.96 11.46
N ILE A 160 12.71 -0.74 11.80
CA ILE A 160 11.94 -1.66 12.64
C ILE A 160 11.13 -2.59 11.73
N ALA A 161 11.37 -3.88 11.84
CA ALA A 161 10.72 -4.91 11.04
C ALA A 161 10.10 -6.01 11.92
N TYR A 162 9.15 -6.75 11.37
CA TYR A 162 8.58 -7.94 11.99
C TYR A 162 8.98 -9.18 11.21
N LEU A 163 9.54 -10.14 11.92
CA LEU A 163 10.07 -11.38 11.36
C LEU A 163 9.40 -12.59 12.01
N GLN A 164 9.01 -13.55 11.20
CA GLN A 164 8.74 -14.91 11.66
C GLN A 164 9.43 -15.93 10.74
N MET A 165 10.11 -16.90 11.35
CA MET A 165 10.73 -18.02 10.64
C MET A 165 9.95 -19.32 10.90
N PRO A 166 9.81 -20.20 9.91
CA PRO A 166 9.10 -21.47 10.09
C PRO A 166 9.87 -22.38 11.06
N LYS A 167 9.14 -23.14 11.87
CA LYS A 167 9.75 -24.10 12.82
C LYS A 167 10.40 -25.27 12.10
N GLY A 168 11.56 -25.70 12.61
CA GLY A 168 12.22 -26.93 12.17
C GLY A 168 12.96 -26.86 10.83
N ILE A 169 13.05 -25.68 10.21
CA ILE A 169 13.81 -25.47 8.97
C ILE A 169 15.07 -24.67 9.30
N LYS A 170 16.24 -25.23 9.00
CA LYS A 170 17.52 -24.63 9.35
C LYS A 170 17.84 -23.37 8.52
N GLU A 171 17.58 -23.44 7.23
CA GLU A 171 17.75 -22.33 6.28
C GLU A 171 16.47 -22.24 5.45
N ALA A 172 15.59 -21.28 5.80
CA ALA A 172 14.28 -21.17 5.18
C ALA A 172 14.27 -20.14 4.04
N PRO A 173 13.49 -20.37 2.97
CA PRO A 173 13.09 -19.30 2.06
C PRO A 173 12.40 -18.18 2.85
N ILE A 174 12.52 -16.94 2.35
CA ILE A 174 11.91 -15.80 3.03
C ILE A 174 11.27 -14.82 2.04
N VAL A 175 10.15 -14.22 2.46
CA VAL A 175 9.48 -13.15 1.72
C VAL A 175 9.63 -11.83 2.48
N VAL A 176 10.18 -10.81 1.83
CA VAL A 176 10.15 -9.44 2.32
C VAL A 176 8.86 -8.78 1.87
N GLY A 177 8.02 -8.36 2.80
CA GLY A 177 6.74 -7.71 2.51
C GLY A 177 6.78 -6.21 2.71
N ILE A 178 6.36 -5.45 1.69
CA ILE A 178 6.35 -3.98 1.69
C ILE A 178 4.93 -3.49 1.43
N GLY A 179 4.36 -2.78 2.40
CA GLY A 179 2.98 -2.26 2.30
C GLY A 179 2.83 -1.03 1.40
N GLY A 180 1.58 -0.65 1.13
CA GLY A 180 1.21 0.53 0.37
C GLY A 180 1.20 1.82 1.21
N LEU A 181 0.52 2.83 0.69
CA LEU A 181 0.41 4.18 1.26
C LEU A 181 -0.15 4.17 2.69
N ASP A 182 -1.17 3.38 2.94
CA ASP A 182 -1.95 3.32 4.19
C ASP A 182 -1.77 2.01 4.96
N SER A 183 -1.02 1.05 4.42
CA SER A 183 -0.68 -0.20 5.10
C SER A 183 0.67 -0.09 5.82
N ARG A 184 0.85 -0.93 6.84
CA ARG A 184 2.03 -0.95 7.69
C ARG A 184 2.60 -2.37 7.76
N LYS A 185 3.76 -2.52 8.40
CA LYS A 185 4.38 -3.84 8.61
C LYS A 185 3.47 -4.83 9.34
N GLU A 186 2.57 -4.34 10.20
CA GLU A 186 1.55 -5.15 10.87
C GLU A 186 0.63 -5.82 9.85
N ASP A 187 0.11 -5.04 8.89
CA ASP A 187 -0.77 -5.52 7.81
C ASP A 187 -0.04 -6.55 6.92
N MET A 188 1.24 -6.29 6.66
CA MET A 188 2.07 -7.18 5.85
C MET A 188 2.41 -8.48 6.57
N ALA A 189 2.68 -8.42 7.88
CA ALA A 189 2.95 -9.61 8.68
C ALA A 189 1.71 -10.54 8.71
N GLU A 190 0.50 -9.99 8.92
CA GLU A 190 -0.73 -10.79 8.86
C GLU A 190 -0.96 -11.41 7.47
N ARG A 191 -0.71 -10.64 6.42
CA ARG A 191 -0.86 -11.13 5.03
C ARG A 191 0.08 -12.27 4.71
N LEU A 192 1.35 -12.20 5.17
CA LEU A 192 2.40 -13.16 4.85
C LEU A 192 2.42 -14.37 5.78
N ARG A 193 1.85 -14.27 6.97
CA ARG A 193 1.85 -15.34 7.98
C ARG A 193 1.42 -16.73 7.47
N PRO A 194 0.43 -16.87 6.56
CA PRO A 194 0.08 -18.17 6.00
C PRO A 194 1.24 -18.91 5.30
N LEU A 195 2.27 -18.21 4.83
CA LEU A 195 3.45 -18.80 4.19
C LEU A 195 4.27 -19.67 5.14
N LEU A 196 4.20 -19.43 6.46
CA LEU A 196 4.88 -20.25 7.46
C LEU A 196 4.47 -21.73 7.38
N ALA A 197 3.20 -22.01 7.07
CA ALA A 197 2.72 -23.38 6.89
C ALA A 197 3.35 -24.09 5.69
N SER A 198 3.88 -23.33 4.73
CA SER A 198 4.61 -23.82 3.56
C SER A 198 6.13 -23.81 3.78
N GLY A 199 6.60 -23.58 5.00
CA GLY A 199 8.03 -23.55 5.32
C GLY A 199 8.75 -22.28 4.85
N ILE A 200 8.03 -21.18 4.61
CA ILE A 200 8.57 -19.92 4.13
C ILE A 200 8.43 -18.88 5.23
N GLY A 201 9.55 -18.25 5.63
CA GLY A 201 9.56 -17.13 6.56
C GLY A 201 9.12 -15.81 5.91
N TYR A 202 8.95 -14.79 6.74
CA TYR A 202 8.71 -13.43 6.22
C TYR A 202 9.40 -12.36 7.06
N LEU A 203 9.78 -11.27 6.40
CA LEU A 203 10.19 -10.00 6.99
C LEU A 203 9.22 -8.92 6.52
N ALA A 204 8.38 -8.41 7.40
CA ALA A 204 7.43 -7.34 7.10
C ALA A 204 8.04 -5.97 7.42
N LEU A 205 8.00 -5.06 6.43
CA LEU A 205 8.59 -3.73 6.50
C LEU A 205 7.53 -2.64 6.30
N ASP A 206 7.70 -1.53 7.00
CA ASP A 206 7.05 -0.28 6.61
C ASP A 206 7.71 0.26 5.33
N PRO A 207 6.94 0.79 4.36
CA PRO A 207 7.53 1.48 3.21
C PRO A 207 8.20 2.78 3.66
N PRO A 208 9.16 3.33 2.90
CA PRO A 208 9.67 4.68 3.14
C PRO A 208 8.53 5.68 3.31
N GLY A 209 8.55 6.45 4.41
CA GLY A 209 7.52 7.40 4.82
C GLY A 209 6.36 6.81 5.63
N GLY A 210 6.21 5.49 5.68
CA GLY A 210 5.15 4.81 6.44
C GLY A 210 5.58 4.37 7.82
N GLY A 211 4.63 4.19 8.71
CA GLY A 211 4.81 3.56 10.02
C GLY A 211 6.00 4.09 10.81
N GLN A 212 6.91 3.19 11.15
CA GLN A 212 8.17 3.48 11.85
C GLN A 212 9.38 3.58 10.89
N SER A 213 9.14 3.87 9.61
CA SER A 213 10.23 4.08 8.65
C SER A 213 11.14 5.24 9.09
N PRO A 214 12.48 5.06 9.11
CA PRO A 214 13.42 6.11 9.49
C PRO A 214 13.55 7.24 8.48
N ILE A 215 13.05 7.07 7.24
CA ILE A 215 13.12 8.04 6.15
C ILE A 215 11.79 8.16 5.40
N LYS A 216 11.59 9.28 4.73
CA LYS A 216 10.43 9.54 3.88
C LYS A 216 10.62 8.96 2.46
N ALA A 217 9.51 8.82 1.72
CA ALA A 217 9.55 8.39 0.33
C ALA A 217 10.13 9.49 -0.58
N ALA A 218 11.18 9.15 -1.29
CA ALA A 218 11.88 10.00 -2.26
C ALA A 218 12.74 9.12 -3.18
N PRO A 219 13.24 9.63 -4.31
CA PRO A 219 14.31 8.96 -5.05
C PRO A 219 15.52 8.71 -4.13
N GLY A 220 16.06 7.50 -4.14
CA GLY A 220 17.15 7.08 -3.26
C GLY A 220 16.69 6.46 -1.93
N ALA A 221 15.38 6.50 -1.60
CA ALA A 221 14.87 5.90 -0.35
C ALA A 221 14.89 4.36 -0.38
N GLU A 222 15.05 3.73 -1.53
CA GLU A 222 15.25 2.28 -1.67
C GLU A 222 16.43 1.74 -0.88
N ARG A 223 17.45 2.58 -0.58
CA ARG A 223 18.60 2.19 0.24
C ARG A 223 18.23 1.63 1.60
N MET A 224 17.09 2.06 2.17
CA MET A 224 16.52 1.49 3.39
C MET A 224 16.09 0.04 3.17
N LEU A 225 15.44 -0.23 2.06
CA LEU A 225 14.95 -1.57 1.73
C LEU A 225 16.09 -2.49 1.32
N VAL A 226 17.07 -1.98 0.58
CA VAL A 226 18.33 -2.70 0.27
C VAL A 226 19.04 -3.11 1.56
N ARG A 227 19.15 -2.20 2.55
CA ARG A 227 19.75 -2.54 3.86
C ARG A 227 18.96 -3.66 4.58
N ALA A 228 17.65 -3.67 4.47
CA ALA A 228 16.83 -4.76 5.03
C ALA A 228 17.07 -6.10 4.29
N VAL A 229 17.28 -6.08 2.98
CA VAL A 229 17.69 -7.26 2.21
C VAL A 229 19.08 -7.72 2.64
N ASP A 230 20.05 -6.82 2.79
CA ASP A 230 21.41 -7.14 3.27
C ASP A 230 21.38 -7.84 4.63
N TYR A 231 20.56 -7.34 5.56
CA TYR A 231 20.34 -7.98 6.86
C TYR A 231 19.92 -9.44 6.73
N LEU A 232 19.03 -9.78 5.79
CA LEU A 232 18.64 -11.17 5.55
C LEU A 232 19.80 -12.01 5.01
N PHE A 233 20.66 -11.42 4.19
CA PHE A 233 21.87 -12.11 3.68
C PHE A 233 22.93 -12.31 4.75
N GLU A 234 22.90 -11.57 5.86
CA GLU A 234 23.76 -11.74 7.02
C GLU A 234 23.24 -12.88 7.95
N ARG A 235 21.98 -13.26 7.88
CA ARG A 235 21.35 -14.27 8.76
C ARG A 235 21.73 -15.69 8.37
N PRO A 236 22.06 -16.55 9.36
CA PRO A 236 22.39 -17.96 9.10
C PRO A 236 21.17 -18.85 8.89
N ASP A 237 19.98 -18.41 9.29
CA ASP A 237 18.71 -19.17 9.19
C ASP A 237 17.90 -18.84 7.92
N VAL A 238 18.46 -18.01 7.02
CA VAL A 238 17.85 -17.61 5.73
C VAL A 238 18.56 -18.30 4.57
N ASP A 239 17.79 -18.95 3.71
CA ASP A 239 18.28 -19.42 2.41
C ASP A 239 18.43 -18.23 1.45
N LYS A 240 19.67 -17.82 1.25
CA LYS A 240 20.04 -16.63 0.44
C LYS A 240 19.69 -16.75 -1.04
N LYS A 241 19.45 -17.98 -1.53
CA LYS A 241 19.04 -18.22 -2.93
C LYS A 241 17.52 -18.13 -3.12
N ARG A 242 16.75 -18.07 -2.01
CA ARG A 242 15.29 -18.10 -2.02
C ARG A 242 14.71 -16.91 -1.26
N VAL A 243 15.23 -15.70 -1.54
CA VAL A 243 14.71 -14.43 -1.04
C VAL A 243 13.74 -13.86 -2.09
N VAL A 244 12.50 -13.63 -1.68
CA VAL A 244 11.43 -13.08 -2.52
C VAL A 244 11.02 -11.71 -1.98
N ILE A 245 10.70 -10.75 -2.85
CA ILE A 245 10.08 -9.48 -2.46
C ILE A 245 8.61 -9.51 -2.85
N TYR A 246 7.73 -9.06 -1.96
CA TYR A 246 6.32 -8.81 -2.23
C TYR A 246 5.97 -7.37 -1.87
N GLY A 247 5.49 -6.61 -2.85
CA GLY A 247 5.04 -5.24 -2.67
C GLY A 247 3.63 -5.01 -3.18
N SER A 248 2.86 -4.16 -2.48
CA SER A 248 1.49 -3.83 -2.85
C SER A 248 1.27 -2.31 -2.92
N SER A 249 0.62 -1.84 -4.00
CA SER A 249 0.39 -0.40 -4.26
C SER A 249 1.72 0.37 -4.25
N LEU A 250 1.92 1.38 -3.40
CA LEU A 250 3.22 2.05 -3.26
C LEU A 250 4.35 1.06 -2.92
N GLY A 251 4.06 -0.01 -2.17
CA GLY A 251 5.01 -1.11 -1.97
C GLY A 251 5.34 -1.86 -3.26
N GLY A 252 4.40 -1.90 -4.21
CA GLY A 252 4.61 -2.43 -5.57
C GLY A 252 5.63 -1.61 -6.36
N TYR A 253 5.66 -0.30 -6.19
CA TYR A 253 6.74 0.54 -6.69
C TYR A 253 8.10 0.09 -6.15
N TRP A 254 8.21 -0.02 -4.82
CA TRP A 254 9.45 -0.42 -4.17
C TRP A 254 9.89 -1.83 -4.56
N SER A 255 8.95 -2.78 -4.67
CA SER A 255 9.30 -4.14 -5.09
C SER A 255 9.78 -4.18 -6.55
N THR A 256 9.16 -3.40 -7.45
CA THR A 256 9.62 -3.30 -8.86
C THR A 256 10.99 -2.62 -8.95
N LEU A 257 11.23 -1.57 -8.18
CA LEU A 257 12.53 -0.92 -8.11
C LEU A 257 13.62 -1.90 -7.61
N LEU A 258 13.33 -2.65 -6.55
CA LEU A 258 14.26 -3.69 -6.04
C LEU A 258 14.48 -4.81 -7.06
N ALA A 259 13.46 -5.19 -7.86
CA ALA A 259 13.65 -6.15 -8.95
C ALA A 259 14.71 -5.70 -9.96
N ALA A 260 14.78 -4.39 -10.25
CA ALA A 260 15.76 -3.81 -11.17
C ALA A 260 17.15 -3.57 -10.54
N LEU A 261 17.19 -3.28 -9.23
CA LEU A 261 18.46 -2.97 -8.54
C LEU A 261 19.15 -4.22 -7.97
N GLU A 262 18.37 -5.16 -7.44
CA GLU A 262 18.83 -6.34 -6.72
C GLU A 262 18.51 -7.65 -7.47
N GLY A 263 18.18 -7.57 -8.76
CA GLY A 263 17.68 -8.71 -9.54
C GLY A 263 18.55 -9.96 -9.48
N ASN A 264 19.86 -9.80 -9.39
CA ASN A 264 20.81 -10.92 -9.29
C ASN A 264 20.81 -11.63 -7.93
N ARG A 265 20.25 -11.01 -6.90
CA ARG A 265 20.21 -11.53 -5.52
C ARG A 265 18.84 -12.08 -5.15
N LEU A 266 17.81 -11.70 -5.90
CA LEU A 266 16.42 -12.06 -5.59
C LEU A 266 15.98 -13.28 -6.40
N CYS A 267 15.36 -14.25 -5.72
CA CYS A 267 14.75 -15.39 -6.35
C CYS A 267 13.57 -14.97 -7.24
N ALA A 268 12.72 -14.07 -6.74
CA ALA A 268 11.53 -13.62 -7.43
C ALA A 268 10.96 -12.33 -6.79
N VAL A 269 10.09 -11.64 -7.53
CA VAL A 269 9.40 -10.43 -7.06
C VAL A 269 7.93 -10.48 -7.41
N VAL A 270 7.06 -10.13 -6.47
CA VAL A 270 5.64 -9.88 -6.73
C VAL A 270 5.37 -8.39 -6.58
N SER A 271 4.79 -7.80 -7.62
CA SER A 271 4.38 -6.38 -7.64
C SER A 271 2.89 -6.29 -7.92
N GLN A 272 2.13 -5.92 -6.88
CA GLN A 272 0.67 -5.81 -6.96
C GLN A 272 0.25 -4.35 -7.10
N SER A 273 -0.39 -3.98 -8.22
CA SER A 273 -0.74 -2.60 -8.63
C SER A 273 0.42 -1.61 -8.40
N PRO A 274 1.58 -1.85 -9.02
CA PRO A 274 2.74 -1.00 -8.84
C PRO A 274 2.62 0.31 -9.61
N PRO A 275 2.72 1.50 -8.97
CA PRO A 275 2.91 2.77 -9.66
C PRO A 275 4.33 2.81 -10.28
N ILE A 276 4.44 3.11 -11.58
CA ILE A 276 5.72 3.01 -12.29
C ILE A 276 6.10 4.31 -13.02
N ASP A 277 5.18 4.88 -13.80
CA ASP A 277 5.44 6.06 -14.64
C ASP A 277 4.18 6.95 -14.73
N GLU A 278 3.11 6.46 -15.37
CA GLU A 278 1.87 7.23 -15.58
C GLU A 278 1.22 7.65 -14.26
N THR A 279 1.25 6.81 -13.23
CA THR A 279 0.79 7.16 -11.88
C THR A 279 1.50 8.41 -11.34
N PHE A 280 2.74 8.62 -11.71
CA PHE A 280 3.58 9.73 -11.24
C PHE A 280 3.49 10.98 -12.13
N ALA A 281 2.71 10.95 -13.21
CA ALA A 281 2.49 12.11 -14.06
C ALA A 281 1.90 13.28 -13.24
N ARG A 282 2.35 14.51 -13.55
CA ARG A 282 1.90 15.73 -12.87
C ARG A 282 0.38 15.88 -12.90
N SER A 283 -0.24 15.65 -14.06
CA SER A 283 -1.68 15.72 -14.23
C SER A 283 -2.44 14.80 -13.26
N ARG A 284 -1.95 13.58 -13.05
CA ARG A 284 -2.53 12.62 -12.09
C ARG A 284 -2.32 13.07 -10.65
N THR A 285 -1.16 13.64 -10.33
CA THR A 285 -0.91 14.17 -8.98
C THR A 285 -1.83 15.34 -8.68
N MET A 286 -2.04 16.24 -9.61
CA MET A 286 -2.97 17.37 -9.47
C MET A 286 -4.43 16.93 -9.34
N ALA A 287 -4.78 15.76 -9.84
CA ALA A 287 -6.13 15.19 -9.79
C ALA A 287 -6.36 14.24 -8.59
N LEU A 288 -5.43 14.10 -7.63
CA LEU A 288 -5.56 13.15 -6.51
C LEU A 288 -6.83 13.36 -5.67
N SER A 289 -7.25 14.62 -5.47
CA SER A 289 -8.47 14.96 -4.71
C SER A 289 -9.76 14.43 -5.36
N SER A 290 -9.74 14.16 -6.66
CA SER A 290 -10.88 13.61 -7.39
C SER A 290 -11.04 12.09 -7.27
N ASN A 291 -10.08 11.39 -6.66
CA ASN A 291 -10.14 9.92 -6.55
C ASN A 291 -11.21 9.47 -5.55
N ARG A 292 -12.24 8.77 -6.06
CA ARG A 292 -13.36 8.26 -5.26
C ARG A 292 -13.22 6.79 -4.87
N GLU A 293 -12.24 6.08 -5.41
CA GLU A 293 -11.92 4.70 -5.02
C GLU A 293 -11.27 4.67 -3.63
N TYR A 294 -10.40 5.64 -3.33
CA TYR A 294 -9.87 5.85 -1.99
C TYR A 294 -10.97 6.39 -1.06
N LEU A 295 -10.99 5.95 0.20
CA LEU A 295 -12.12 6.29 1.09
C LEU A 295 -12.14 7.78 1.42
N PHE A 296 -11.05 8.33 1.99
CA PHE A 296 -10.83 9.76 2.25
C PHE A 296 -9.35 10.06 2.55
N GLY A 297 -8.95 11.31 2.53
CA GLY A 297 -7.62 11.76 2.95
C GLY A 297 -6.47 11.29 2.03
N PHE A 298 -6.74 11.08 0.73
CA PHE A 298 -5.73 10.55 -0.19
C PHE A 298 -4.58 11.55 -0.42
N VAL A 299 -4.91 12.84 -0.58
CA VAL A 299 -3.90 13.91 -0.72
C VAL A 299 -3.06 14.02 0.55
N GLN A 300 -3.70 14.06 1.73
CA GLN A 300 -3.03 14.18 3.02
C GLN A 300 -2.10 12.99 3.27
N ALA A 301 -2.51 11.78 2.90
CA ALA A 301 -1.66 10.60 3.01
C ALA A 301 -0.42 10.69 2.10
N GLN A 302 -0.58 11.19 0.87
CA GLN A 302 0.54 11.41 -0.04
C GLN A 302 1.52 12.47 0.53
N LEU A 303 1.01 13.62 0.96
CA LEU A 303 1.84 14.68 1.56
C LEU A 303 2.58 14.19 2.81
N PHE A 304 1.93 13.34 3.61
CA PHE A 304 2.56 12.76 4.80
C PHE A 304 3.73 11.84 4.47
N MET A 305 3.61 11.01 3.44
CA MET A 305 4.58 9.96 3.11
C MET A 305 5.83 10.49 2.40
N TYR A 306 5.69 11.52 1.54
CA TYR A 306 6.75 11.96 0.65
C TYR A 306 7.61 13.07 1.27
N GLU A 307 8.92 13.00 1.04
CA GLU A 307 9.92 13.94 1.58
C GLU A 307 9.73 15.35 1.01
N GLY A 308 9.57 16.35 1.89
CA GLY A 308 9.42 17.74 1.49
C GLY A 308 8.13 18.10 0.74
N ALA A 309 7.18 17.16 0.62
CA ALA A 309 5.89 17.43 0.01
C ALA A 309 4.99 18.23 0.98
N THR A 310 4.68 19.48 0.63
CA THR A 310 3.84 20.38 1.45
C THR A 310 2.51 20.76 0.77
N ASN A 311 2.43 20.54 -0.55
CA ASN A 311 1.26 20.78 -1.39
C ASN A 311 1.33 19.92 -2.65
N LEU A 312 0.29 19.98 -3.51
CA LEU A 312 0.23 19.16 -4.72
C LEU A 312 1.34 19.49 -5.73
N GLU A 313 1.82 20.74 -5.79
CA GLU A 313 2.90 21.14 -6.70
C GLU A 313 4.23 20.48 -6.29
N THR A 314 4.63 20.65 -5.03
CA THR A 314 5.86 20.03 -4.50
C THR A 314 5.78 18.50 -4.52
N LEU A 315 4.60 17.93 -4.31
CA LEU A 315 4.36 16.50 -4.43
C LEU A 315 4.52 16.05 -5.90
N ALA A 316 3.98 16.81 -6.87
CA ALA A 316 4.08 16.48 -8.28
C ALA A 316 5.54 16.47 -8.75
N ASP A 317 6.32 17.50 -8.39
CA ASP A 317 7.75 17.59 -8.71
C ASP A 317 8.54 16.39 -8.16
N LEU A 318 8.20 15.94 -6.96
CA LEU A 318 8.85 14.79 -6.35
C LEU A 318 8.45 13.49 -7.03
N ARG A 319 7.14 13.29 -7.24
CA ARG A 319 6.61 12.06 -7.83
C ARG A 319 7.07 11.86 -9.28
N GLU A 320 7.16 12.92 -10.09
CA GLU A 320 7.71 12.81 -11.44
C GLU A 320 9.14 12.27 -11.47
N ARG A 321 9.96 12.58 -10.45
CA ARG A 321 11.32 12.03 -10.31
C ARG A 321 11.34 10.56 -9.86
N MET A 322 10.23 10.05 -9.33
CA MET A 322 10.11 8.63 -8.95
C MET A 322 9.75 7.72 -10.13
N SER A 323 9.40 8.24 -11.30
CA SER A 323 9.15 7.40 -12.47
C SER A 323 10.35 6.51 -12.78
N LEU A 324 10.16 5.18 -12.74
CA LEU A 324 11.22 4.21 -13.05
C LEU A 324 11.63 4.27 -14.52
N LYS A 325 10.69 4.68 -15.40
CA LYS A 325 10.97 4.94 -16.81
C LYS A 325 11.92 6.12 -16.97
N LYS A 326 11.62 7.26 -16.33
CA LYS A 326 12.47 8.47 -16.37
C LYS A 326 13.85 8.23 -15.74
N GLN A 327 13.93 7.32 -14.77
CA GLN A 327 15.19 6.91 -14.15
C GLN A 327 16.00 5.91 -15.00
N GLY A 328 15.47 5.41 -16.14
CA GLY A 328 16.15 4.45 -16.99
C GLY A 328 16.35 3.07 -16.33
N LEU A 329 15.47 2.69 -15.42
CA LEU A 329 15.58 1.45 -14.64
C LEU A 329 14.85 0.26 -15.28
N LEU A 330 13.91 0.52 -16.18
CA LEU A 330 13.06 -0.51 -16.76
C LEU A 330 13.79 -1.40 -17.78
N ASP A 331 14.87 -0.92 -18.39
CA ASP A 331 15.66 -1.67 -19.37
C ASP A 331 16.74 -2.57 -18.73
N LYS A 332 16.88 -2.52 -17.41
CA LYS A 332 17.82 -3.37 -16.67
C LYS A 332 17.28 -4.81 -16.57
N PRO A 333 18.17 -5.80 -16.46
CA PRO A 333 17.79 -7.14 -16.05
C PRO A 333 17.05 -7.10 -14.70
N MET A 334 15.92 -7.75 -14.62
CA MET A 334 15.09 -7.81 -13.40
C MET A 334 15.05 -9.24 -12.86
N ALA A 335 14.77 -9.40 -11.56
CA ALA A 335 14.37 -10.69 -11.03
C ALA A 335 13.09 -11.21 -11.74
N PRO A 336 12.84 -12.53 -11.78
CA PRO A 336 11.55 -13.07 -12.23
C PRO A 336 10.39 -12.41 -11.48
N MET A 337 9.33 -12.00 -12.19
CA MET A 337 8.25 -11.21 -11.60
C MET A 337 6.86 -11.82 -11.84
N LEU A 338 5.98 -11.66 -10.84
CA LEU A 338 4.54 -11.69 -11.00
C LEU A 338 4.00 -10.26 -10.85
N VAL A 339 3.30 -9.78 -11.85
CA VAL A 339 2.62 -8.47 -11.84
C VAL A 339 1.12 -8.69 -11.72
N ILE A 340 0.50 -8.07 -10.71
CA ILE A 340 -0.93 -8.21 -10.42
C ILE A 340 -1.60 -6.85 -10.55
N GLY A 341 -2.79 -6.79 -11.18
CA GLY A 341 -3.54 -5.54 -11.27
C GLY A 341 -4.98 -5.69 -11.70
N GLY A 342 -5.68 -4.55 -11.73
CA GLY A 342 -7.04 -4.43 -12.23
C GLY A 342 -7.14 -3.44 -13.39
N VAL A 343 -7.95 -3.76 -14.38
CA VAL A 343 -8.16 -2.87 -15.55
C VAL A 343 -8.87 -1.57 -15.15
N LEU A 344 -9.71 -1.64 -14.10
CA LEU A 344 -10.50 -0.50 -13.61
C LEU A 344 -9.82 0.25 -12.45
N ASP A 345 -8.52 0.03 -12.22
CA ASP A 345 -7.75 0.69 -11.18
C ASP A 345 -7.63 2.21 -11.48
N THR A 346 -8.23 3.04 -10.63
CA THR A 346 -8.20 4.50 -10.76
C THR A 346 -7.02 5.15 -10.04
N GLN A 347 -6.32 4.40 -9.18
CA GLN A 347 -5.16 4.87 -8.44
C GLN A 347 -3.86 4.58 -9.20
N VAL A 348 -3.74 3.36 -9.75
CA VAL A 348 -2.61 2.93 -10.58
C VAL A 348 -3.14 2.48 -11.94
N PRO A 349 -2.97 3.26 -13.00
CA PRO A 349 -3.53 2.93 -14.30
C PRO A 349 -2.91 1.64 -14.86
N ILE A 350 -3.70 0.90 -15.63
CA ILE A 350 -3.25 -0.33 -16.31
C ILE A 350 -2.00 -0.09 -17.19
N ALA A 351 -1.82 1.13 -17.68
CA ALA A 351 -0.64 1.52 -18.46
C ALA A 351 0.69 1.32 -17.71
N ASP A 352 0.71 1.46 -16.39
CA ASP A 352 1.90 1.17 -15.59
C ASP A 352 2.22 -0.32 -15.55
N ILE A 353 1.19 -1.16 -15.54
CA ILE A 353 1.35 -2.62 -15.62
C ILE A 353 1.82 -3.03 -17.00
N ASP A 354 1.18 -2.52 -18.05
CA ASP A 354 1.57 -2.77 -19.43
C ASP A 354 3.02 -2.36 -19.69
N LEU A 355 3.45 -1.22 -19.13
CA LEU A 355 4.82 -0.74 -19.23
C LEU A 355 5.81 -1.73 -18.62
N ILE A 356 5.54 -2.28 -17.42
CA ILE A 356 6.41 -3.29 -16.80
C ILE A 356 6.47 -4.56 -17.64
N LEU A 357 5.31 -5.05 -18.10
CA LEU A 357 5.23 -6.30 -18.84
C LEU A 357 6.04 -6.26 -20.15
N HIS A 358 6.14 -5.08 -20.76
CA HIS A 358 6.89 -4.87 -22.02
C HIS A 358 8.33 -4.34 -21.81
N SER A 359 8.77 -4.16 -20.56
CA SER A 359 10.10 -3.63 -20.23
C SER A 359 11.10 -4.73 -19.91
N GLY A 360 12.38 -4.46 -20.17
CA GLY A 360 13.49 -5.36 -19.82
C GLY A 360 13.47 -6.69 -20.61
N GLN A 361 14.35 -7.61 -20.23
CA GLN A 361 14.59 -8.86 -20.95
C GLN A 361 14.11 -10.11 -20.20
N THR A 362 13.86 -10.00 -18.89
CA THR A 362 13.43 -11.15 -18.07
C THR A 362 11.93 -11.43 -18.27
N PRO A 363 11.55 -12.69 -18.55
CA PRO A 363 10.15 -13.08 -18.65
C PRO A 363 9.36 -12.76 -17.37
N LYS A 364 8.12 -12.33 -17.53
CA LYS A 364 7.22 -11.96 -16.42
C LYS A 364 5.90 -12.71 -16.55
N GLU A 365 5.28 -12.99 -15.41
CA GLU A 365 3.91 -13.49 -15.35
C GLU A 365 2.97 -12.36 -14.93
N ALA A 366 1.74 -12.39 -15.41
CA ALA A 366 0.73 -11.40 -15.05
C ALA A 366 -0.58 -12.06 -14.62
N TRP A 367 -1.22 -11.46 -13.63
CA TRP A 367 -2.60 -11.74 -13.28
C TRP A 367 -3.39 -10.43 -13.30
N ILE A 368 -4.26 -10.26 -14.29
CA ILE A 368 -5.02 -9.04 -14.53
C ILE A 368 -6.50 -9.34 -14.39
N ASN A 369 -7.16 -8.68 -13.42
CA ASN A 369 -8.61 -8.76 -13.28
C ASN A 369 -9.28 -7.71 -14.17
N PRO A 370 -10.03 -8.10 -15.22
CA PRO A 370 -10.69 -7.16 -16.12
C PRO A 370 -11.82 -6.34 -15.45
N GLN A 371 -12.34 -6.82 -14.32
CA GLN A 371 -13.35 -6.13 -13.50
C GLN A 371 -12.76 -5.57 -12.20
N GLY A 372 -11.47 -5.71 -11.99
CA GLY A 372 -10.79 -5.28 -10.78
C GLY A 372 -10.45 -3.79 -10.80
N GLY A 373 -10.66 -3.13 -9.68
CA GLY A 373 -10.09 -1.82 -9.35
C GLY A 373 -8.68 -1.96 -8.76
N HIS A 374 -8.34 -1.06 -7.85
CA HIS A 374 -7.03 -1.02 -7.22
C HIS A 374 -6.68 -2.35 -6.54
N MET A 375 -5.44 -2.81 -6.73
CA MET A 375 -4.93 -4.11 -6.27
C MET A 375 -5.52 -5.32 -7.00
N GLY A 376 -6.27 -5.13 -8.10
CA GLY A 376 -6.99 -6.19 -8.80
C GLY A 376 -8.28 -6.63 -8.10
N ARG A 377 -8.70 -5.94 -7.04
CA ARG A 377 -9.91 -6.28 -6.24
C ARG A 377 -11.19 -6.02 -7.01
N ASP A 378 -12.16 -6.87 -6.81
CA ASP A 378 -13.55 -6.61 -7.21
C ASP A 378 -14.52 -6.80 -6.03
N SER A 379 -15.78 -6.44 -6.23
CA SER A 379 -16.81 -6.52 -5.19
C SER A 379 -17.46 -7.89 -5.04
N LYS A 380 -17.05 -8.90 -5.85
CA LYS A 380 -17.75 -10.18 -5.96
C LYS A 380 -16.93 -11.36 -5.47
N VAL A 381 -15.72 -11.53 -6.00
CA VAL A 381 -14.90 -12.74 -5.84
C VAL A 381 -13.50 -12.43 -5.32
N TRP A 382 -12.87 -11.37 -5.84
CA TRP A 382 -11.45 -11.10 -5.65
C TRP A 382 -11.19 -10.03 -4.61
N SER A 383 -11.27 -10.39 -3.33
CA SER A 383 -10.75 -9.57 -2.22
C SER A 383 -9.23 -9.70 -2.09
N ASP A 384 -8.57 -8.79 -1.37
CA ASP A 384 -7.12 -8.90 -1.10
C ASP A 384 -6.72 -10.27 -0.53
N PRO A 385 -7.41 -10.82 0.50
CA PRO A 385 -7.09 -12.16 0.99
C PRO A 385 -7.30 -13.26 -0.05
N ALA A 386 -8.29 -13.12 -0.95
CA ALA A 386 -8.53 -14.10 -2.00
C ALA A 386 -7.41 -14.08 -3.04
N ILE A 387 -7.02 -12.89 -3.52
CA ILE A 387 -5.91 -12.72 -4.47
C ILE A 387 -4.61 -13.26 -3.85
N PHE A 388 -4.32 -12.91 -2.59
CA PHE A 388 -3.13 -13.43 -1.93
C PHE A 388 -3.12 -14.96 -1.87
N ARG A 389 -4.20 -15.59 -1.39
CA ARG A 389 -4.26 -17.05 -1.22
C ARG A 389 -4.31 -17.83 -2.52
N GLN A 390 -4.96 -17.30 -3.57
CA GLN A 390 -5.22 -18.05 -4.80
C GLN A 390 -4.26 -17.72 -5.94
N VAL A 391 -3.58 -16.56 -5.89
CA VAL A 391 -2.66 -16.09 -6.93
C VAL A 391 -1.25 -15.93 -6.39
N THR A 392 -1.07 -15.05 -5.40
CA THR A 392 0.26 -14.63 -4.91
C THR A 392 0.99 -15.77 -4.20
N MET A 393 0.35 -16.38 -3.20
CA MET A 393 0.97 -17.41 -2.37
C MET A 393 1.36 -18.66 -3.17
N PRO A 394 0.50 -19.26 -4.04
CA PRO A 394 0.89 -20.38 -4.87
C PRO A 394 2.06 -20.07 -5.81
N TRP A 395 2.10 -18.86 -6.36
CA TRP A 395 3.20 -18.42 -7.21
C TRP A 395 4.51 -18.33 -6.42
N ILE A 396 4.50 -17.72 -5.24
CA ILE A 396 5.67 -17.64 -4.36
C ILE A 396 6.17 -19.04 -4.01
N ILE A 397 5.28 -19.95 -3.58
CA ILE A 397 5.63 -21.33 -3.24
C ILE A 397 6.30 -22.01 -4.43
N ARG A 398 5.76 -21.87 -5.64
CA ARG A 398 6.35 -22.42 -6.86
C ARG A 398 7.76 -21.87 -7.08
N MET A 399 7.96 -20.56 -6.98
CA MET A 399 9.25 -19.93 -7.25
C MET A 399 10.34 -20.37 -6.27
N VAL A 400 10.02 -20.52 -4.98
CA VAL A 400 11.00 -20.99 -3.99
C VAL A 400 11.20 -22.50 -4.01
N SER A 401 10.31 -23.27 -4.67
CA SER A 401 10.44 -24.72 -4.80
C SER A 401 11.30 -25.16 -6.00
N VAL A 402 11.38 -24.33 -7.02
CA VAL A 402 12.26 -24.56 -8.16
C VAL A 402 13.67 -24.15 -7.74
N ASN A 403 14.62 -25.12 -7.69
CA ASN A 403 16.03 -24.79 -7.55
C ASN A 403 16.47 -24.05 -8.82
N PRO A 404 16.79 -22.76 -8.78
CA PRO A 404 17.36 -22.11 -9.95
C PRO A 404 18.77 -22.68 -10.16
N GLU A 405 18.94 -23.58 -11.13
CA GLU A 405 20.27 -23.72 -11.69
C GLU A 405 20.66 -22.36 -12.29
N PRO A 406 21.82 -21.81 -11.94
CA PRO A 406 22.27 -20.57 -12.55
C PRO A 406 22.34 -20.80 -14.07
N SER A 407 21.58 -20.00 -14.83
CA SER A 407 21.74 -19.94 -16.28
C SER A 407 23.20 -19.60 -16.58
N LYS A 408 23.95 -20.58 -17.10
CA LYS A 408 25.31 -20.34 -17.58
C LYS A 408 25.21 -19.26 -18.65
N PRO A 409 26.02 -18.20 -18.60
CA PRO A 409 26.11 -17.26 -19.70
C PRO A 409 26.45 -18.05 -20.96
N SER A 410 25.65 -17.87 -22.01
CA SER A 410 25.97 -18.43 -23.31
C SER A 410 27.31 -17.85 -23.77
N THR A 411 28.34 -18.67 -23.74
CA THR A 411 29.58 -18.38 -24.44
C THR A 411 29.30 -18.63 -25.91
N GLU A 412 28.68 -17.70 -26.60
CA GLU A 412 28.77 -17.60 -28.04
C GLU A 412 30.06 -16.88 -28.43
N LYS A 413 30.90 -17.64 -29.15
CA LYS A 413 32.12 -17.15 -29.79
C LYS A 413 31.81 -16.28 -31.01
#